data_4cb69e2793b19e020058fa04f1511103
#
_entry.id   4cb69e2793b19e020058fa04f1511103
#
_cell.length_a   1.000
_cell.length_b   1.000
_cell.length_c   1.000
_cell.angle_alpha   90.00
_cell.angle_beta   90.00
_cell.angle_gamma   90.00
#
_symmetry.space_group_name_H-M   'P 1'
#
loop_
_entity.id
_entity.type
_entity.pdbx_description
1 polymer ?
#
loop_
_entity_poly.entity_id
_entity_poly.type
_entity_poly.pdbx_seq_one_letter_code
_entity_poly.pdbx_strand_id
1 'polypeptide(L)'
;MQTRLLSAEDVIESTTIADVVDAVEDAFAAYARGDVQMPAKSYIDLPRYNGDFRSMPAYMDAGEWDAAAVKWVNVHPDNEERFDLPTVMGTIIYSDPESAFPLALLDGTTITRIRTGAAAAVATRHLAPEDATSLGLVGAGTQAYAQLEAIATVRDIDEVVVSDVDPEAVAAFIDAFEDDYDVRGGSIEEAATCDVLSTLTPVREPIVEAVGPNTHVNAMGADAKGKHEIADAVLEDATLVIDDYEQCTHSGEINVPWSEGLLEDEDIYAELGDIVTDAIPGRGEPGGPEGVTVFDSTGLAIQDVAAAHVAYEQAEEADAGTLFSLVGTEV
;
A
#
# COMPACT_ATOMS: atom_id res chain seq x y z
N MET A 1 -4.64 22.48 -24.46
CA MET A 1 -4.63 21.67 -23.24
C MET A 1 -3.31 21.90 -22.51
N GLN A 2 -3.31 21.88 -21.18
CA GLN A 2 -2.11 22.07 -20.37
C GLN A 2 -1.99 20.89 -19.41
N THR A 3 -0.76 20.51 -19.10
CA THR A 3 -0.45 19.46 -18.11
C THR A 3 -0.27 20.10 -16.74
N ARG A 4 -0.82 19.52 -15.70
CA ARG A 4 -0.67 19.97 -14.31
C ARG A 4 0.55 19.29 -13.66
N LEU A 5 1.41 20.06 -13.03
CA LEU A 5 2.52 19.55 -12.23
C LEU A 5 2.10 19.63 -10.74
N LEU A 6 2.08 18.49 -10.06
CA LEU A 6 1.74 18.37 -8.64
C LEU A 6 2.97 17.93 -7.86
N SER A 7 3.47 18.83 -7.01
CA SER A 7 4.52 18.54 -6.04
C SER A 7 4.01 17.65 -4.90
N ALA A 8 4.91 17.18 -4.03
CA ALA A 8 4.52 16.46 -2.83
C ALA A 8 3.56 17.28 -1.94
N GLU A 9 3.81 18.58 -1.80
CA GLU A 9 2.98 19.51 -1.02
C GLU A 9 1.59 19.65 -1.65
N ASP A 10 1.51 19.85 -2.98
CA ASP A 10 0.23 19.93 -3.70
C ASP A 10 -0.58 18.65 -3.52
N VAL A 11 0.05 17.47 -3.60
CA VAL A 11 -0.63 16.17 -3.40
C VAL A 11 -1.15 16.03 -1.96
N ILE A 12 -0.34 16.37 -0.95
CA ILE A 12 -0.73 16.26 0.46
C ILE A 12 -1.90 17.20 0.78
N GLU A 13 -1.83 18.46 0.32
CA GLU A 13 -2.83 19.48 0.64
C GLU A 13 -4.16 19.28 -0.10
N SER A 14 -4.12 18.70 -1.31
CA SER A 14 -5.32 18.51 -2.12
C SER A 14 -5.94 17.13 -2.02
N THR A 15 -5.28 16.12 -1.42
CA THR A 15 -5.75 14.74 -1.47
C THR A 15 -6.35 14.29 -0.14
N THR A 16 -7.61 13.83 -0.18
CA THR A 16 -8.31 13.26 0.97
C THR A 16 -8.06 11.76 1.06
N ILE A 17 -7.50 11.30 2.18
CA ILE A 17 -7.14 9.87 2.35
C ILE A 17 -8.34 8.94 2.22
N ALA A 18 -9.53 9.32 2.74
CA ALA A 18 -10.74 8.52 2.63
C ALA A 18 -11.15 8.29 1.17
N ASP A 19 -11.06 9.32 0.32
CA ASP A 19 -11.39 9.20 -1.12
C ASP A 19 -10.36 8.31 -1.85
N VAL A 20 -9.09 8.31 -1.40
CA VAL A 20 -8.07 7.40 -1.94
C VAL A 20 -8.36 5.96 -1.52
N VAL A 21 -8.83 5.72 -0.28
CA VAL A 21 -9.24 4.38 0.16
C VAL A 21 -10.36 3.85 -0.71
N ASP A 22 -11.40 4.65 -0.97
CA ASP A 22 -12.53 4.25 -1.81
C ASP A 22 -12.09 4.01 -3.27
N ALA A 23 -11.24 4.88 -3.85
CA ALA A 23 -10.72 4.67 -5.20
C ALA A 23 -9.79 3.44 -5.32
N VAL A 24 -9.02 3.11 -4.27
CA VAL A 24 -8.21 1.88 -4.24
C VAL A 24 -9.09 0.64 -4.10
N GLU A 25 -10.20 0.71 -3.37
CA GLU A 25 -11.22 -0.35 -3.34
C GLU A 25 -11.83 -0.57 -4.72
N ASP A 26 -12.20 0.51 -5.44
CA ASP A 26 -12.65 0.44 -6.84
C ASP A 26 -11.60 -0.20 -7.76
N ALA A 27 -10.31 0.08 -7.51
CA ALA A 27 -9.22 -0.52 -8.28
C ALA A 27 -9.12 -2.04 -8.06
N PHE A 28 -9.23 -2.52 -6.83
CA PHE A 28 -9.30 -3.97 -6.55
C PHE A 28 -10.54 -4.61 -7.19
N ALA A 29 -11.69 -3.94 -7.11
CA ALA A 29 -12.92 -4.41 -7.76
C ALA A 29 -12.78 -4.48 -9.29
N ALA A 30 -12.20 -3.46 -9.93
CA ALA A 30 -11.94 -3.46 -11.36
C ALA A 30 -10.96 -4.56 -11.76
N TYR A 31 -9.94 -4.82 -10.94
CA TYR A 31 -8.97 -5.89 -11.15
C TYR A 31 -9.65 -7.27 -11.14
N ALA A 32 -10.46 -7.55 -10.13
CA ALA A 32 -11.21 -8.81 -10.03
C ALA A 32 -12.20 -9.02 -11.21
N ARG A 33 -12.80 -7.94 -11.71
CA ARG A 33 -13.68 -8.01 -12.90
C ARG A 33 -12.94 -8.19 -14.22
N GLY A 34 -11.61 -8.00 -14.24
CA GLY A 34 -10.82 -8.05 -15.48
C GLY A 34 -10.87 -6.75 -16.31
N ASP A 35 -11.33 -5.63 -15.73
CA ASP A 35 -11.46 -4.32 -16.37
C ASP A 35 -10.17 -3.50 -16.29
N VAL A 36 -9.02 -4.17 -16.18
CA VAL A 36 -7.69 -3.60 -16.00
C VAL A 36 -6.71 -4.12 -17.04
N GLN A 37 -5.81 -3.25 -17.47
CA GLN A 37 -4.59 -3.62 -18.19
C GLN A 37 -3.39 -3.26 -17.33
N MET A 38 -2.78 -4.24 -16.65
CA MET A 38 -1.63 -4.04 -15.76
C MET A 38 -0.50 -4.99 -16.17
N PRO A 39 0.37 -4.59 -17.12
CA PRO A 39 1.56 -5.37 -17.46
C PRO A 39 2.47 -5.54 -16.24
N ALA A 40 3.23 -6.63 -16.22
CA ALA A 40 4.23 -6.87 -15.18
C ALA A 40 5.19 -5.67 -15.01
N LYS A 41 5.59 -5.42 -13.78
CA LYS A 41 6.62 -4.40 -13.45
C LYS A 41 7.87 -4.67 -14.27
N SER A 42 8.44 -3.64 -14.89
CA SER A 42 9.73 -3.76 -15.58
C SER A 42 10.84 -3.11 -14.75
N TYR A 43 12.00 -3.76 -14.75
CA TYR A 43 13.15 -3.38 -13.91
C TYR A 43 14.34 -3.00 -14.77
N ILE A 44 15.07 -1.97 -14.34
CA ILE A 44 16.38 -1.59 -14.86
C ILE A 44 17.35 -1.63 -13.69
N ASP A 45 18.08 -2.75 -13.57
CA ASP A 45 19.06 -2.92 -12.50
C ASP A 45 20.30 -2.06 -12.74
N LEU A 46 20.76 -1.39 -11.70
CA LEU A 46 21.94 -0.53 -11.71
C LEU A 46 22.96 -0.99 -10.66
N PRO A 47 23.63 -2.15 -10.84
CA PRO A 47 24.55 -2.72 -9.85
C PRO A 47 25.69 -1.77 -9.46
N ARG A 48 26.12 -0.90 -10.40
CA ARG A 48 27.17 0.10 -10.16
C ARG A 48 26.76 1.12 -9.08
N TYR A 49 25.48 1.37 -8.94
CA TYR A 49 24.91 2.40 -8.06
C TYR A 49 24.12 1.82 -6.90
N ASN A 50 24.18 0.50 -6.69
CA ASN A 50 23.41 -0.20 -5.67
C ASN A 50 21.92 0.17 -5.69
N GLY A 51 21.29 0.10 -6.87
CA GLY A 51 19.90 0.50 -7.01
C GLY A 51 19.25 0.02 -8.30
N ASP A 52 17.99 0.35 -8.46
CA ASP A 52 17.19 0.04 -9.64
C ASP A 52 16.26 1.19 -10.03
N PHE A 53 15.71 1.11 -11.24
CA PHE A 53 14.50 1.81 -11.66
C PHE A 53 13.43 0.80 -12.04
N ARG A 54 12.17 1.15 -11.73
CA ARG A 54 11.00 0.34 -12.05
C ARG A 54 9.96 1.17 -12.81
N SER A 55 9.35 0.56 -13.82
CA SER A 55 8.19 1.11 -14.53
C SER A 55 6.96 0.27 -14.16
N MET A 56 5.91 0.94 -13.70
CA MET A 56 4.66 0.34 -13.24
C MET A 56 3.49 0.98 -14.00
N PRO A 57 3.19 0.54 -15.23
CA PRO A 57 2.07 1.05 -16.00
C PRO A 57 0.78 0.32 -15.65
N ALA A 58 -0.35 1.06 -15.68
CA ALA A 58 -1.68 0.46 -15.72
C ALA A 58 -2.70 1.37 -16.40
N TYR A 59 -3.72 0.75 -16.97
CA TYR A 59 -5.02 1.32 -17.30
C TYR A 59 -6.08 0.59 -16.52
N MET A 60 -7.09 1.29 -16.03
CA MET A 60 -8.24 0.70 -15.38
C MET A 60 -9.53 1.43 -15.73
N ASP A 61 -10.62 0.66 -15.79
CA ASP A 61 -11.99 1.13 -15.91
C ASP A 61 -12.73 0.76 -14.61
N ALA A 62 -12.98 1.75 -13.77
CA ALA A 62 -13.70 1.58 -12.51
C ALA A 62 -15.24 1.66 -12.68
N GLY A 63 -15.71 1.90 -13.92
CA GLY A 63 -17.11 2.02 -14.28
C GLY A 63 -17.63 3.46 -14.27
N GLU A 64 -17.42 4.23 -13.19
CA GLU A 64 -17.76 5.64 -13.13
C GLU A 64 -16.66 6.55 -13.67
N TRP A 65 -15.43 6.08 -13.66
CA TRP A 65 -14.25 6.76 -14.19
C TRP A 65 -13.27 5.75 -14.78
N ASP A 66 -12.41 6.20 -15.69
CA ASP A 66 -11.30 5.42 -16.20
C ASP A 66 -10.02 6.25 -16.26
N ALA A 67 -8.87 5.60 -16.16
CA ALA A 67 -7.60 6.30 -16.13
C ALA A 67 -6.44 5.42 -16.60
N ALA A 68 -5.41 6.06 -17.12
CA ALA A 68 -4.13 5.42 -17.43
C ALA A 68 -2.98 6.18 -16.76
N ALA A 69 -2.06 5.44 -16.14
CA ALA A 69 -0.86 6.07 -15.60
C ALA A 69 0.36 5.15 -15.71
N VAL A 70 1.52 5.74 -15.56
CA VAL A 70 2.77 5.03 -15.36
C VAL A 70 3.53 5.68 -14.21
N LYS A 71 3.88 4.86 -13.21
CA LYS A 71 4.84 5.27 -12.18
C LYS A 71 6.25 4.86 -12.62
N TRP A 72 7.15 5.84 -12.66
CA TRP A 72 8.59 5.64 -12.75
C TRP A 72 9.18 5.85 -11.37
N VAL A 73 9.64 4.77 -10.74
CA VAL A 73 10.10 4.76 -9.36
C VAL A 73 11.47 4.10 -9.28
N ASN A 74 12.28 4.50 -8.30
CA ASN A 74 13.57 3.90 -8.02
C ASN A 74 13.66 3.39 -6.58
N VAL A 75 14.58 2.45 -6.34
CA VAL A 75 15.10 2.10 -5.02
C VAL A 75 16.61 2.23 -5.04
N HIS A 76 17.14 3.18 -4.27
CA HIS A 76 18.58 3.44 -4.15
C HIS A 76 18.95 3.53 -2.67
N PRO A 77 19.33 2.42 -2.02
CA PRO A 77 19.58 2.36 -0.57
C PRO A 77 20.65 3.34 -0.06
N ASP A 78 21.63 3.69 -0.92
CA ASP A 78 22.74 4.58 -0.54
C ASP A 78 22.37 6.09 -0.65
N ASN A 79 21.16 6.45 -1.04
CA ASN A 79 20.77 7.83 -1.32
C ASN A 79 20.84 8.73 -0.10
N GLU A 80 20.34 8.27 1.05
CA GLU A 80 20.33 9.06 2.29
C GLU A 80 21.76 9.43 2.72
N GLU A 81 22.67 8.45 2.77
CA GLU A 81 24.05 8.68 3.19
C GLU A 81 24.84 9.55 2.20
N ARG A 82 24.59 9.38 0.88
CA ARG A 82 25.45 9.98 -0.17
C ARG A 82 24.94 11.32 -0.68
N PHE A 83 23.64 11.53 -0.68
CA PHE A 83 23.01 12.65 -1.39
C PHE A 83 21.96 13.39 -0.57
N ASP A 84 21.65 12.94 0.65
CA ASP A 84 20.56 13.46 1.47
C ASP A 84 19.20 13.41 0.72
N LEU A 85 18.97 12.28 0.02
CA LEU A 85 17.76 12.02 -0.75
C LEU A 85 17.09 10.74 -0.26
N PRO A 86 15.75 10.62 -0.40
CA PRO A 86 15.03 9.40 -0.04
C PRO A 86 15.56 8.18 -0.79
N THR A 87 15.56 7.02 -0.12
CA THR A 87 15.87 5.73 -0.73
C THR A 87 14.94 5.42 -1.90
N VAL A 88 13.65 5.75 -1.75
CA VAL A 88 12.62 5.56 -2.77
C VAL A 88 12.11 6.91 -3.25
N MET A 89 12.16 7.13 -4.55
CA MET A 89 11.56 8.30 -5.20
C MET A 89 10.81 7.88 -6.44
N GLY A 90 9.73 8.57 -6.75
CA GLY A 90 8.91 8.26 -7.92
C GLY A 90 8.29 9.48 -8.57
N THR A 91 7.96 9.33 -9.84
CA THR A 91 7.13 10.28 -10.58
C THR A 91 6.04 9.51 -11.30
N ILE A 92 4.82 10.04 -11.30
CA ILE A 92 3.70 9.46 -12.03
C ILE A 92 3.35 10.37 -13.20
N ILE A 93 3.14 9.77 -14.36
CA ILE A 93 2.48 10.40 -15.51
C ILE A 93 1.05 9.88 -15.53
N TYR A 94 0.10 10.76 -15.27
CA TYR A 94 -1.34 10.48 -15.32
C TYR A 94 -1.91 11.00 -16.65
N SER A 95 -2.67 10.17 -17.36
CA SER A 95 -3.10 10.45 -18.72
C SER A 95 -4.58 10.17 -18.93
N ASP A 96 -5.21 10.97 -19.78
CA ASP A 96 -6.53 10.71 -20.31
C ASP A 96 -6.50 9.52 -21.28
N PRO A 97 -7.25 8.44 -21.02
CA PRO A 97 -7.23 7.25 -21.87
C PRO A 97 -7.76 7.48 -23.30
N GLU A 98 -8.70 8.39 -23.49
CA GLU A 98 -9.31 8.65 -24.80
C GLU A 98 -8.34 9.38 -25.74
N SER A 99 -7.69 10.43 -25.27
CA SER A 99 -6.81 11.28 -26.09
C SER A 99 -5.32 10.96 -25.94
N ALA A 100 -4.96 10.16 -24.93
CA ALA A 100 -3.59 9.92 -24.47
C ALA A 100 -2.86 11.21 -24.02
N PHE A 101 -3.59 12.30 -23.73
CA PHE A 101 -2.99 13.53 -23.26
C PHE A 101 -2.50 13.38 -21.82
N PRO A 102 -1.25 13.77 -21.49
CA PRO A 102 -0.75 13.74 -20.12
C PRO A 102 -1.41 14.85 -19.30
N LEU A 103 -2.41 14.49 -18.52
CA LEU A 103 -3.18 15.39 -17.66
C LEU A 103 -2.34 15.95 -16.52
N ALA A 104 -1.54 15.07 -15.87
CA ALA A 104 -0.67 15.49 -14.78
C ALA A 104 0.67 14.75 -14.74
N LEU A 105 1.66 15.42 -14.12
CA LEU A 105 2.89 14.84 -13.58
C LEU A 105 2.85 15.04 -12.07
N LEU A 106 2.90 13.94 -11.30
CA LEU A 106 2.73 13.96 -9.85
C LEU A 106 3.99 13.44 -9.13
N ASP A 107 4.20 13.90 -7.91
CA ASP A 107 5.13 13.24 -7.00
C ASP A 107 4.65 11.82 -6.69
N GLY A 108 5.38 10.84 -7.23
CA GLY A 108 5.05 9.43 -7.06
C GLY A 108 5.46 8.85 -5.71
N THR A 109 6.29 9.55 -4.95
CA THR A 109 6.73 9.14 -3.61
C THR A 109 5.58 9.28 -2.62
N THR A 110 4.95 10.46 -2.61
CA THR A 110 3.76 10.73 -1.79
C THR A 110 2.59 9.84 -2.19
N ILE A 111 2.31 9.70 -3.49
CA ILE A 111 1.27 8.79 -3.99
C ILE A 111 1.53 7.35 -3.53
N THR A 112 2.78 6.87 -3.61
CA THR A 112 3.13 5.50 -3.14
C THR A 112 2.85 5.34 -1.65
N ARG A 113 3.16 6.35 -0.83
CA ARG A 113 2.88 6.34 0.60
C ARG A 113 1.38 6.24 0.87
N ILE A 114 0.59 7.12 0.28
CA ILE A 114 -0.86 7.22 0.51
C ILE A 114 -1.58 5.96 0.01
N ARG A 115 -1.29 5.47 -1.22
CA ARG A 115 -1.95 4.29 -1.78
C ARG A 115 -1.62 3.00 -1.04
N THR A 116 -0.45 2.93 -0.39
CA THR A 116 -0.06 1.76 0.41
C THR A 116 -0.87 1.70 1.71
N GLY A 117 -1.05 2.84 2.39
CA GLY A 117 -1.97 2.94 3.51
C GLY A 117 -3.42 2.64 3.11
N ALA A 118 -3.87 3.16 1.97
CA ALA A 118 -5.20 2.90 1.44
C ALA A 118 -5.45 1.41 1.16
N ALA A 119 -4.48 0.69 0.58
CA ALA A 119 -4.60 -0.76 0.34
C ALA A 119 -4.77 -1.54 1.65
N ALA A 120 -3.99 -1.19 2.69
CA ALA A 120 -4.15 -1.78 4.02
C ALA A 120 -5.50 -1.42 4.66
N ALA A 121 -6.00 -0.20 4.45
CA ALA A 121 -7.32 0.20 4.93
C ALA A 121 -8.44 -0.59 4.25
N VAL A 122 -8.37 -0.81 2.92
CA VAL A 122 -9.32 -1.67 2.20
C VAL A 122 -9.29 -3.09 2.76
N ALA A 123 -8.12 -3.70 2.92
CA ALA A 123 -8.01 -5.02 3.53
C ALA A 123 -8.56 -5.05 4.96
N THR A 124 -8.24 -4.04 5.77
CA THR A 124 -8.77 -3.88 7.13
C THR A 124 -10.30 -3.75 7.16
N ARG A 125 -10.90 -3.02 6.20
CA ARG A 125 -12.36 -2.87 6.04
C ARG A 125 -13.05 -4.23 5.92
N HIS A 126 -12.48 -5.15 5.17
CA HIS A 126 -13.07 -6.45 4.84
C HIS A 126 -12.60 -7.61 5.71
N LEU A 127 -11.44 -7.51 6.37
CA LEU A 127 -10.79 -8.64 7.03
C LEU A 127 -10.54 -8.45 8.54
N ALA A 128 -10.53 -7.22 9.07
CA ALA A 128 -10.39 -6.97 10.50
C ALA A 128 -11.72 -7.15 11.23
N PRO A 129 -11.70 -7.44 12.55
CA PRO A 129 -12.89 -7.39 13.38
C PRO A 129 -13.62 -6.05 13.22
N GLU A 130 -14.96 -6.08 13.18
CA GLU A 130 -15.76 -4.87 13.02
C GLU A 130 -15.59 -3.89 14.22
N ASP A 131 -15.35 -4.44 15.39
CA ASP A 131 -15.09 -3.73 16.64
C ASP A 131 -13.59 -3.52 16.95
N ALA A 132 -12.72 -3.61 15.95
CA ALA A 132 -11.29 -3.34 16.11
C ALA A 132 -11.04 -1.89 16.51
N THR A 133 -10.30 -1.68 17.62
CA THR A 133 -9.96 -0.36 18.16
C THR A 133 -8.48 -0.16 18.42
N SER A 134 -7.65 -1.19 18.21
CA SER A 134 -6.21 -1.13 18.44
C SER A 134 -5.41 -1.44 17.18
N LEU A 135 -4.36 -0.63 16.93
CA LEU A 135 -3.43 -0.78 15.81
C LEU A 135 -2.00 -0.98 16.30
N GLY A 136 -1.40 -2.08 15.92
CA GLY A 136 0.04 -2.34 16.06
C GLY A 136 0.79 -1.96 14.78
N LEU A 137 1.93 -1.28 14.93
CA LEU A 137 2.81 -0.92 13.83
C LEU A 137 4.21 -1.45 14.09
N VAL A 138 4.72 -2.29 13.19
CA VAL A 138 6.10 -2.79 13.21
C VAL A 138 6.88 -2.12 12.09
N GLY A 139 7.69 -1.11 12.46
CA GLY A 139 8.31 -0.12 11.63
C GLY A 139 7.65 1.27 11.85
N ALA A 140 8.45 2.28 12.25
CA ALA A 140 8.01 3.66 12.50
C ALA A 140 8.39 4.63 11.38
N GLY A 141 8.68 4.11 10.18
CA GLY A 141 9.02 4.92 9.01
C GLY A 141 7.82 5.62 8.38
N THR A 142 8.03 6.28 7.24
CA THR A 142 7.01 7.07 6.54
C THR A 142 5.72 6.30 6.22
N GLN A 143 5.80 4.97 6.06
CA GLN A 143 4.62 4.14 5.82
C GLN A 143 3.73 4.02 7.07
N ALA A 144 4.30 4.00 8.28
CA ALA A 144 3.52 3.91 9.50
C ALA A 144 2.48 5.05 9.64
N TYR A 145 2.87 6.26 9.26
CA TYR A 145 1.98 7.42 9.25
C TYR A 145 0.78 7.20 8.31
N ALA A 146 1.03 6.78 7.09
CA ALA A 146 -0.04 6.52 6.12
C ALA A 146 -0.93 5.33 6.51
N GLN A 147 -0.37 4.31 7.18
CA GLN A 147 -1.14 3.18 7.70
C GLN A 147 -2.15 3.65 8.75
N LEU A 148 -1.71 4.40 9.75
CA LEU A 148 -2.62 4.92 10.78
C LEU A 148 -3.67 5.83 10.17
N GLU A 149 -3.26 6.82 9.36
CA GLU A 149 -4.17 7.78 8.72
C GLU A 149 -5.26 7.07 7.88
N ALA A 150 -4.89 6.03 7.13
CA ALA A 150 -5.83 5.31 6.27
C ALA A 150 -6.71 4.32 7.06
N ILE A 151 -6.14 3.51 7.96
CA ILE A 151 -6.87 2.52 8.74
C ILE A 151 -7.90 3.19 9.66
N ALA A 152 -7.57 4.35 10.23
CA ALA A 152 -8.50 5.13 11.04
C ALA A 152 -9.71 5.67 10.24
N THR A 153 -9.70 5.66 8.91
CA THR A 153 -10.89 6.00 8.11
C THR A 153 -11.91 4.86 8.06
N VAL A 154 -11.52 3.64 8.37
CA VAL A 154 -12.35 2.43 8.25
C VAL A 154 -12.59 1.70 9.57
N ARG A 155 -11.86 2.04 10.64
CA ARG A 155 -12.03 1.53 12.01
C ARG A 155 -11.85 2.67 13.02
N ASP A 156 -12.56 2.58 14.13
CA ASP A 156 -12.49 3.54 15.24
C ASP A 156 -11.25 3.21 16.11
N ILE A 157 -10.05 3.51 15.60
CA ILE A 157 -8.80 3.22 16.31
C ILE A 157 -8.63 4.22 17.45
N ASP A 158 -8.47 3.70 18.68
CA ASP A 158 -8.23 4.46 19.90
C ASP A 158 -6.79 4.28 20.41
N GLU A 159 -6.27 3.04 20.38
CA GLU A 159 -4.93 2.69 20.87
C GLU A 159 -3.97 2.34 19.72
N VAL A 160 -2.76 2.90 19.75
CA VAL A 160 -1.70 2.61 18.78
C VAL A 160 -0.42 2.18 19.50
N VAL A 161 0.11 1.03 19.13
CA VAL A 161 1.39 0.51 19.63
C VAL A 161 2.40 0.50 18.50
N VAL A 162 3.44 1.33 18.58
CA VAL A 162 4.48 1.40 17.55
C VAL A 162 5.80 0.82 18.04
N SER A 163 6.41 -0.03 17.22
CA SER A 163 7.70 -0.67 17.48
C SER A 163 8.67 -0.43 16.33
N ASP A 164 9.87 0.04 16.65
CA ASP A 164 10.97 0.18 15.69
C ASP A 164 12.31 -0.01 16.42
N VAL A 165 13.35 -0.35 15.67
CA VAL A 165 14.74 -0.43 16.17
C VAL A 165 15.32 0.97 16.43
N ASP A 166 14.77 2.01 15.80
CA ASP A 166 15.15 3.41 16.00
C ASP A 166 14.21 4.09 17.01
N PRO A 167 14.65 4.37 18.24
CA PRO A 167 13.84 5.04 19.25
C PRO A 167 13.51 6.49 18.89
N GLU A 168 14.28 7.16 18.02
CA GLU A 168 13.98 8.52 17.57
C GLU A 168 12.80 8.51 16.58
N ALA A 169 12.72 7.50 15.70
CA ALA A 169 11.56 7.31 14.83
C ALA A 169 10.29 7.01 15.63
N VAL A 170 10.36 6.16 16.66
CA VAL A 170 9.23 5.89 17.57
C VAL A 170 8.78 7.17 18.27
N ALA A 171 9.73 7.98 18.81
CA ALA A 171 9.39 9.22 19.49
C ALA A 171 8.74 10.25 18.55
N ALA A 172 9.25 10.39 17.32
CA ALA A 172 8.68 11.27 16.30
C ALA A 172 7.26 10.85 15.88
N PHE A 173 7.00 9.54 15.79
CA PHE A 173 5.67 9.03 15.50
C PHE A 173 4.68 9.32 16.63
N ILE A 174 5.09 9.11 17.89
CA ILE A 174 4.26 9.44 19.06
C ILE A 174 3.92 10.94 19.07
N ASP A 175 4.93 11.82 18.92
CA ASP A 175 4.77 13.28 18.91
C ASP A 175 3.78 13.75 17.82
N ALA A 176 3.73 13.04 16.70
CA ALA A 176 2.85 13.37 15.59
C ALA A 176 1.37 13.01 15.85
N PHE A 177 1.07 12.05 16.72
CA PHE A 177 -0.28 11.50 16.87
C PHE A 177 -0.82 11.48 18.30
N GLU A 178 -0.05 11.87 19.33
CA GLU A 178 -0.47 11.80 20.74
C GLU A 178 -1.64 12.72 21.11
N ASP A 179 -1.92 13.72 20.30
CA ASP A 179 -3.05 14.62 20.50
C ASP A 179 -4.39 13.97 20.05
N ASP A 180 -4.33 13.00 19.13
CA ASP A 180 -5.51 12.39 18.48
C ASP A 180 -5.77 10.94 18.92
N TYR A 181 -4.71 10.20 19.36
CA TYR A 181 -4.77 8.78 19.71
C TYR A 181 -4.02 8.48 20.99
N ASP A 182 -4.34 7.37 21.68
CA ASP A 182 -3.49 6.83 22.76
C ASP A 182 -2.30 6.06 22.14
N VAL A 183 -1.26 6.81 21.75
CA VAL A 183 -0.07 6.29 21.06
C VAL A 183 1.04 6.02 22.05
N ARG A 184 1.64 4.84 21.99
CA ARG A 184 2.82 4.49 22.79
C ARG A 184 3.83 3.63 22.02
N GLY A 185 5.09 3.75 22.40
CA GLY A 185 6.11 2.79 22.00
C GLY A 185 5.92 1.45 22.72
N GLY A 186 6.21 0.36 22.02
CA GLY A 186 6.12 -0.99 22.57
C GLY A 186 7.09 -1.98 21.92
N SER A 187 7.08 -3.23 22.39
CA SER A 187 7.78 -4.32 21.69
C SER A 187 6.95 -4.83 20.51
N ILE A 188 7.60 -5.59 19.61
CA ILE A 188 6.90 -6.26 18.49
C ILE A 188 5.79 -7.16 19.02
N GLU A 189 6.04 -7.89 20.10
CA GLU A 189 5.06 -8.78 20.72
C GLU A 189 3.85 -8.02 21.26
N GLU A 190 4.03 -6.79 21.80
CA GLU A 190 2.91 -5.95 22.23
C GLU A 190 2.12 -5.44 21.03
N ALA A 191 2.79 -4.92 19.99
CA ALA A 191 2.14 -4.48 18.74
C ALA A 191 1.36 -5.62 18.06
N ALA A 192 1.90 -6.84 18.08
CA ALA A 192 1.30 -8.04 17.48
C ALA A 192 0.04 -8.55 18.20
N THR A 193 -0.30 -8.01 19.38
CA THR A 193 -1.54 -8.34 20.09
C THR A 193 -2.70 -7.40 19.79
N CYS A 194 -2.48 -6.33 19.04
CA CYS A 194 -3.53 -5.42 18.61
C CYS A 194 -4.52 -6.09 17.65
N ASP A 195 -5.71 -5.50 17.50
CA ASP A 195 -6.76 -6.02 16.62
C ASP A 195 -6.34 -5.97 15.15
N VAL A 196 -5.59 -4.92 14.78
CA VAL A 196 -4.94 -4.76 13.48
C VAL A 196 -3.44 -4.61 13.69
N LEU A 197 -2.65 -5.28 12.88
CA LEU A 197 -1.19 -5.17 12.84
C LEU A 197 -0.75 -4.81 11.42
N SER A 198 0.12 -3.79 11.26
CA SER A 198 0.81 -3.56 9.99
C SER A 198 2.31 -3.79 10.15
N THR A 199 2.91 -4.63 9.28
CA THR A 199 4.36 -4.83 9.21
C THR A 199 4.94 -4.08 8.03
N LEU A 200 6.00 -3.28 8.28
CA LEU A 200 6.48 -2.24 7.38
C LEU A 200 8.01 -2.22 7.25
N THR A 201 8.67 -3.33 7.56
CA THR A 201 10.12 -3.40 7.66
C THR A 201 10.77 -4.08 6.44
N PRO A 202 12.04 -3.79 6.13
CA PRO A 202 12.74 -4.40 5.02
C PRO A 202 13.46 -5.72 5.37
N VAL A 203 13.11 -6.36 6.50
CA VAL A 203 13.82 -7.54 7.01
C VAL A 203 13.66 -8.76 6.10
N ARG A 204 14.56 -9.73 6.29
CA ARG A 204 14.60 -10.98 5.52
C ARG A 204 14.44 -12.24 6.39
N GLU A 205 14.29 -12.05 7.68
CA GLU A 205 14.05 -13.10 8.64
C GLU A 205 12.87 -12.68 9.51
N PRO A 206 11.95 -13.58 9.84
CA PRO A 206 10.77 -13.26 10.62
C PRO A 206 11.11 -12.58 11.95
N ILE A 207 10.36 -11.55 12.26
CA ILE A 207 10.43 -10.77 13.51
C ILE A 207 9.11 -10.76 14.26
N VAL A 208 8.00 -11.16 13.62
CA VAL A 208 6.68 -11.35 14.22
C VAL A 208 6.46 -12.85 14.43
N GLU A 209 6.74 -13.34 15.64
CA GLU A 209 6.69 -14.76 15.98
C GLU A 209 5.28 -15.28 16.29
N ALA A 210 4.38 -14.39 16.69
CA ALA A 210 3.00 -14.72 17.03
C ALA A 210 2.13 -13.46 16.99
N VAL A 211 0.82 -13.63 16.78
CA VAL A 211 -0.17 -12.56 16.78
C VAL A 211 -1.35 -12.91 17.68
N GLY A 212 -2.20 -11.94 17.99
CA GLY A 212 -3.45 -12.16 18.72
C GLY A 212 -4.39 -13.13 17.98
N PRO A 213 -5.31 -13.80 18.68
CA PRO A 213 -6.12 -14.88 18.11
C PRO A 213 -7.12 -14.45 17.04
N ASN A 214 -7.40 -13.14 16.92
CA ASN A 214 -8.31 -12.57 15.94
C ASN A 214 -7.68 -11.39 15.19
N THR A 215 -6.38 -11.19 15.33
CA THR A 215 -5.66 -10.09 14.68
C THR A 215 -5.77 -10.18 13.17
N HIS A 216 -6.07 -9.03 12.55
CA HIS A 216 -5.87 -8.83 11.12
C HIS A 216 -4.47 -8.26 10.88
N VAL A 217 -3.69 -8.88 10.00
CA VAL A 217 -2.32 -8.46 9.69
C VAL A 217 -2.26 -7.92 8.27
N ASN A 218 -1.80 -6.69 8.12
CA ASN A 218 -1.39 -6.09 6.86
C ASN A 218 0.13 -6.30 6.69
N ALA A 219 0.54 -7.28 5.91
CA ALA A 219 1.93 -7.58 5.58
C ALA A 219 2.35 -6.72 4.37
N MET A 220 2.95 -5.54 4.66
CA MET A 220 3.22 -4.51 3.65
C MET A 220 4.72 -4.26 3.41
N GLY A 221 5.62 -4.92 4.16
CA GLY A 221 7.06 -4.69 4.06
C GLY A 221 7.78 -5.53 3.01
N ALA A 222 7.21 -6.67 2.63
CA ALA A 222 7.80 -7.58 1.66
C ALA A 222 7.40 -7.19 0.22
N ASP A 223 8.34 -6.62 -0.54
CA ASP A 223 8.18 -6.22 -1.95
C ASP A 223 9.31 -6.77 -2.86
N ALA A 224 10.08 -7.72 -2.34
CA ALA A 224 11.22 -8.31 -3.04
C ALA A 224 11.51 -9.74 -2.52
N LYS A 225 11.96 -10.59 -3.43
CA LYS A 225 12.30 -11.99 -3.13
C LYS A 225 13.22 -12.11 -1.91
N GLY A 226 12.81 -12.97 -0.97
CA GLY A 226 13.54 -13.28 0.25
C GLY A 226 13.34 -12.27 1.38
N LYS A 227 12.43 -11.30 1.25
CA LYS A 227 11.91 -10.52 2.38
C LYS A 227 10.82 -11.34 3.07
N HIS A 228 10.81 -11.31 4.40
CA HIS A 228 9.91 -12.09 5.23
C HIS A 228 9.89 -11.52 6.65
N GLU A 229 8.74 -11.06 7.12
CA GLU A 229 8.58 -10.40 8.42
C GLU A 229 7.86 -11.28 9.44
N ILE A 230 6.99 -12.21 8.98
CA ILE A 230 6.06 -12.99 9.81
C ILE A 230 6.48 -14.45 9.83
N ALA A 231 6.51 -15.08 11.00
CA ALA A 231 6.88 -16.50 11.14
C ALA A 231 5.95 -17.41 10.32
N ASP A 232 6.53 -18.44 9.68
CA ASP A 232 5.79 -19.40 8.85
C ASP A 232 4.58 -20.00 9.58
N ALA A 233 4.73 -20.30 10.86
CA ALA A 233 3.63 -20.86 11.67
C ALA A 233 2.42 -19.93 11.80
N VAL A 234 2.61 -18.61 11.72
CA VAL A 234 1.50 -17.65 11.69
C VAL A 234 0.81 -17.68 10.34
N LEU A 235 1.59 -17.74 9.26
CA LEU A 235 1.07 -17.79 7.89
C LEU A 235 0.33 -19.11 7.60
N GLU A 236 0.84 -20.25 8.09
CA GLU A 236 0.22 -21.56 7.95
C GLU A 236 -1.14 -21.68 8.68
N ASP A 237 -1.31 -20.99 9.80
CA ASP A 237 -2.54 -21.02 10.61
C ASP A 237 -3.54 -19.91 10.24
N ALA A 238 -3.14 -18.90 9.45
CA ALA A 238 -3.96 -17.75 9.09
C ALA A 238 -4.82 -17.99 7.85
N THR A 239 -5.89 -17.20 7.70
CA THR A 239 -6.57 -17.01 6.42
C THR A 239 -5.74 -16.04 5.57
N LEU A 240 -5.13 -16.54 4.50
CA LEU A 240 -4.26 -15.74 3.62
C LEU A 240 -5.06 -15.09 2.50
N VAL A 241 -5.00 -13.77 2.44
CA VAL A 241 -5.54 -12.94 1.35
C VAL A 241 -4.37 -12.18 0.71
N ILE A 242 -4.34 -12.11 -0.60
CA ILE A 242 -3.23 -11.53 -1.36
C ILE A 242 -3.70 -10.40 -2.27
N ASP A 243 -2.81 -9.52 -2.71
CA ASP A 243 -3.14 -8.49 -3.70
C ASP A 243 -3.09 -8.99 -5.14
N ASP A 244 -2.14 -9.88 -5.46
CA ASP A 244 -1.95 -10.51 -6.78
C ASP A 244 -1.15 -11.81 -6.62
N TYR A 245 -1.64 -12.89 -7.20
CA TYR A 245 -1.06 -14.21 -7.05
C TYR A 245 0.39 -14.31 -7.54
N GLU A 246 0.67 -13.81 -8.74
CA GLU A 246 2.01 -13.92 -9.33
C GLU A 246 3.04 -13.07 -8.56
N GLN A 247 2.63 -11.91 -8.06
CA GLN A 247 3.53 -11.03 -7.34
C GLN A 247 3.77 -11.49 -5.90
N CYS A 248 2.72 -11.88 -5.15
CA CYS A 248 2.87 -12.34 -3.77
C CYS A 248 3.67 -13.63 -3.67
N THR A 249 3.41 -14.63 -4.50
CA THR A 249 4.18 -15.88 -4.53
C THR A 249 5.65 -15.67 -4.94
N HIS A 250 5.96 -14.59 -5.68
CA HIS A 250 7.32 -14.28 -6.10
C HIS A 250 8.08 -13.37 -5.13
N SER A 251 7.42 -12.37 -4.53
CA SER A 251 8.08 -11.28 -3.81
C SER A 251 7.29 -10.69 -2.63
N GLY A 252 6.09 -11.18 -2.34
CA GLY A 252 5.29 -10.80 -1.18
C GLY A 252 5.76 -11.50 0.10
N GLU A 253 5.03 -11.36 1.17
CA GLU A 253 5.33 -11.97 2.47
C GLU A 253 5.38 -13.51 2.39
N ILE A 254 4.50 -14.09 1.58
CA ILE A 254 4.43 -15.56 1.42
C ILE A 254 5.53 -16.13 0.53
N ASN A 255 6.39 -15.32 -0.13
CA ASN A 255 7.37 -15.78 -1.12
C ASN A 255 8.37 -16.82 -0.59
N VAL A 256 8.75 -16.71 0.67
CA VAL A 256 9.72 -17.63 1.31
C VAL A 256 9.06 -18.97 1.59
N PRO A 257 8.00 -19.07 2.45
CA PRO A 257 7.31 -20.34 2.70
C PRO A 257 6.75 -20.97 1.41
N TRP A 258 6.31 -20.17 0.42
CA TRP A 258 5.92 -20.65 -0.90
C TRP A 258 7.06 -21.35 -1.63
N SER A 259 8.24 -20.72 -1.69
CA SER A 259 9.41 -21.30 -2.37
C SER A 259 9.97 -22.55 -1.69
N GLU A 260 9.69 -22.73 -0.43
CA GLU A 260 10.09 -23.90 0.40
C GLU A 260 9.03 -25.02 0.38
N GLY A 261 7.86 -24.77 -0.20
CA GLY A 261 6.75 -25.73 -0.30
C GLY A 261 6.03 -25.93 1.04
N LEU A 262 6.05 -24.95 1.92
CA LEU A 262 5.27 -24.91 3.15
C LEU A 262 3.86 -24.37 2.90
N LEU A 263 3.68 -23.55 1.86
CA LEU A 263 2.39 -23.05 1.39
C LEU A 263 2.15 -23.51 -0.06
N GLU A 264 0.90 -23.81 -0.37
CA GLU A 264 0.41 -24.26 -1.69
C GLU A 264 -0.81 -23.41 -2.11
N ASP A 265 -1.32 -23.62 -3.35
CA ASP A 265 -2.48 -22.88 -3.90
C ASP A 265 -3.71 -22.92 -2.99
N GLU A 266 -3.95 -24.05 -2.33
CA GLU A 266 -5.09 -24.28 -1.44
C GLU A 266 -5.03 -23.51 -0.12
N ASP A 267 -3.85 -22.97 0.26
CA ASP A 267 -3.67 -22.16 1.46
C ASP A 267 -4.07 -20.70 1.23
N ILE A 268 -4.12 -20.24 -0.02
CA ILE A 268 -4.59 -18.91 -0.39
C ILE A 268 -6.11 -18.89 -0.40
N TYR A 269 -6.71 -18.09 0.49
CA TYR A 269 -8.16 -17.96 0.59
C TYR A 269 -8.75 -17.20 -0.60
N ALA A 270 -8.18 -16.04 -0.94
CA ALA A 270 -8.66 -15.17 -2.03
C ALA A 270 -7.62 -14.12 -2.45
N GLU A 271 -7.79 -13.55 -3.63
CA GLU A 271 -7.32 -12.19 -3.91
C GLU A 271 -8.28 -11.16 -3.28
N LEU A 272 -7.77 -10.02 -2.81
CA LEU A 272 -8.59 -9.01 -2.13
C LEU A 272 -9.73 -8.50 -3.01
N GLY A 273 -9.52 -8.41 -4.32
CA GLY A 273 -10.54 -7.99 -5.27
C GLY A 273 -11.77 -8.90 -5.31
N ASP A 274 -11.60 -10.21 -5.08
CA ASP A 274 -12.72 -11.16 -5.01
C ASP A 274 -13.59 -10.91 -3.76
N ILE A 275 -12.98 -10.48 -2.67
CA ILE A 275 -13.69 -10.12 -1.44
C ILE A 275 -14.41 -8.79 -1.62
N VAL A 276 -13.75 -7.78 -2.17
CA VAL A 276 -14.33 -6.46 -2.46
C VAL A 276 -15.55 -6.54 -3.38
N THR A 277 -15.57 -7.53 -4.27
CA THR A 277 -16.71 -7.76 -5.20
C THR A 277 -17.77 -8.72 -4.69
N ASP A 278 -17.72 -9.13 -3.42
CA ASP A 278 -18.61 -10.12 -2.80
C ASP A 278 -18.61 -11.50 -3.51
N ALA A 279 -17.59 -11.79 -4.32
CA ALA A 279 -17.43 -13.11 -4.96
C ALA A 279 -16.97 -14.17 -3.94
N ILE A 280 -16.17 -13.74 -2.96
CA ILE A 280 -15.73 -14.53 -1.80
C ILE A 280 -16.05 -13.73 -0.54
N PRO A 281 -16.63 -14.35 0.52
CA PRO A 281 -17.07 -13.61 1.69
C PRO A 281 -15.90 -13.05 2.51
N GLY A 282 -16.04 -11.80 2.98
CA GLY A 282 -15.17 -11.17 3.95
C GLY A 282 -15.46 -11.58 5.39
N ARG A 283 -14.68 -11.04 6.35
CA ARG A 283 -14.94 -11.28 7.79
C ARG A 283 -16.30 -10.73 8.20
N GLY A 284 -17.02 -11.48 9.03
CA GLY A 284 -18.37 -11.14 9.51
C GLY A 284 -19.47 -11.61 8.57
N GLU A 285 -19.18 -12.03 7.37
CA GLU A 285 -20.12 -12.60 6.42
C GLU A 285 -20.29 -14.12 6.60
N PRO A 286 -21.42 -14.71 6.20
CA PRO A 286 -21.61 -16.14 6.30
C PRO A 286 -20.61 -16.94 5.46
N GLY A 287 -19.73 -17.69 6.13
CA GLY A 287 -18.66 -18.47 5.51
C GLY A 287 -17.36 -17.70 5.30
N GLY A 288 -17.30 -16.48 5.78
CA GLY A 288 -16.07 -15.68 5.77
C GLY A 288 -15.05 -16.10 6.84
N PRO A 289 -13.86 -15.50 6.82
CA PRO A 289 -12.76 -15.86 7.70
C PRO A 289 -13.03 -15.58 9.18
N GLU A 290 -12.58 -16.51 10.01
CA GLU A 290 -12.52 -16.37 11.47
C GLU A 290 -11.06 -16.48 11.94
N GLY A 291 -10.74 -15.96 13.13
CA GLY A 291 -9.38 -16.03 13.68
C GLY A 291 -8.42 -15.04 13.01
N VAL A 292 -7.18 -15.45 12.82
CA VAL A 292 -6.13 -14.61 12.22
C VAL A 292 -6.36 -14.49 10.70
N THR A 293 -6.29 -13.26 10.18
CA THR A 293 -6.27 -13.00 8.73
C THR A 293 -4.98 -12.27 8.38
N VAL A 294 -4.35 -12.60 7.27
CA VAL A 294 -3.17 -11.91 6.74
C VAL A 294 -3.47 -11.41 5.34
N PHE A 295 -3.27 -10.13 5.11
CA PHE A 295 -3.24 -9.54 3.79
C PHE A 295 -1.80 -9.30 3.36
N ASP A 296 -1.34 -10.04 2.36
CA ASP A 296 -0.02 -9.86 1.74
C ASP A 296 -0.11 -8.93 0.54
N SER A 297 0.63 -7.82 0.56
CA SER A 297 0.59 -6.81 -0.49
C SER A 297 1.98 -6.40 -0.97
N THR A 298 2.20 -6.61 -2.25
CA THR A 298 3.41 -6.17 -2.97
C THR A 298 3.27 -4.79 -3.59
N GLY A 299 2.05 -4.25 -3.59
CA GLY A 299 1.68 -2.99 -4.22
C GLY A 299 1.53 -3.08 -5.74
N LEU A 300 0.33 -2.79 -6.22
CA LEU A 300 -0.06 -2.89 -7.63
C LEU A 300 -0.07 -1.53 -8.31
N ALA A 301 0.17 -1.49 -9.63
CA ALA A 301 0.14 -0.25 -10.40
C ALA A 301 -1.26 0.39 -10.44
N ILE A 302 -2.33 -0.41 -10.34
CA ILE A 302 -3.71 0.09 -10.27
C ILE A 302 -3.95 0.97 -9.04
N GLN A 303 -3.32 0.67 -7.91
CA GLN A 303 -3.40 1.50 -6.70
C GLN A 303 -2.76 2.87 -6.93
N ASP A 304 -1.65 2.92 -7.70
CA ASP A 304 -1.00 4.18 -8.07
C ASP A 304 -1.89 5.00 -9.04
N VAL A 305 -2.61 4.32 -9.97
CA VAL A 305 -3.58 4.95 -10.87
C VAL A 305 -4.74 5.55 -10.09
N ALA A 306 -5.33 4.78 -9.15
CA ALA A 306 -6.46 5.22 -8.33
C ALA A 306 -6.10 6.43 -7.46
N ALA A 307 -4.98 6.37 -6.75
CA ALA A 307 -4.53 7.50 -5.93
C ALA A 307 -4.16 8.73 -6.77
N ALA A 308 -3.56 8.54 -7.95
CA ALA A 308 -3.25 9.64 -8.86
C ALA A 308 -4.52 10.27 -9.46
N HIS A 309 -5.57 9.47 -9.71
CA HIS A 309 -6.88 9.96 -10.13
C HIS A 309 -7.47 10.91 -9.08
N VAL A 310 -7.59 10.47 -7.83
CA VAL A 310 -8.11 11.31 -6.73
C VAL A 310 -7.28 12.59 -6.57
N ALA A 311 -5.94 12.47 -6.55
CA ALA A 311 -5.06 13.62 -6.41
C ALA A 311 -5.21 14.61 -7.56
N TYR A 312 -5.40 14.13 -8.80
CA TYR A 312 -5.61 14.99 -9.98
C TYR A 312 -6.95 15.70 -9.91
N GLU A 313 -8.05 14.99 -9.67
CA GLU A 313 -9.40 15.57 -9.65
C GLU A 313 -9.52 16.62 -8.54
N GLN A 314 -9.05 16.31 -7.33
CA GLN A 314 -9.11 17.24 -6.20
C GLN A 314 -8.18 18.45 -6.39
N ALA A 315 -7.00 18.26 -7.01
CA ALA A 315 -6.13 19.37 -7.37
C ALA A 315 -6.71 20.24 -8.49
N GLU A 316 -7.47 19.66 -9.43
CA GLU A 316 -8.18 20.43 -10.45
C GLU A 316 -9.30 21.28 -9.86
N GLU A 317 -10.09 20.72 -8.95
CA GLU A 317 -11.14 21.44 -8.21
C GLU A 317 -10.59 22.57 -7.34
N ALA A 318 -9.45 22.34 -6.68
CA ALA A 318 -8.79 23.35 -5.83
C ALA A 318 -7.94 24.36 -6.63
N ASP A 319 -7.77 24.19 -7.94
CA ASP A 319 -6.82 24.91 -8.79
C ASP A 319 -5.37 24.89 -8.23
N ALA A 320 -4.99 23.75 -7.63
CA ALA A 320 -3.66 23.52 -7.07
C ALA A 320 -2.63 23.12 -8.12
N GLY A 321 -1.34 23.25 -7.78
CA GLY A 321 -0.23 22.90 -8.65
C GLY A 321 0.05 23.91 -9.76
N THR A 322 0.92 23.56 -10.71
CA THR A 322 1.37 24.45 -11.78
C THR A 322 0.97 23.91 -13.16
N LEU A 323 0.28 24.73 -13.95
CA LEU A 323 -0.10 24.41 -15.33
C LEU A 323 1.00 24.80 -16.31
N PHE A 324 1.35 23.91 -17.26
CA PHE A 324 2.31 24.19 -18.31
C PHE A 324 2.01 23.45 -19.61
N SER A 325 2.51 23.95 -20.73
CA SER A 325 2.37 23.32 -22.04
C SER A 325 3.48 22.29 -22.23
N LEU A 326 3.23 21.03 -21.85
CA LEU A 326 4.19 19.93 -21.98
C LEU A 326 4.25 19.41 -23.42
N VAL A 327 3.09 19.20 -24.01
CA VAL A 327 2.95 18.65 -25.37
C VAL A 327 2.60 19.77 -26.33
N GLY A 328 3.33 19.86 -27.45
CA GLY A 328 2.99 20.79 -28.53
C GLY A 328 1.65 20.40 -29.18
N THR A 329 0.62 21.18 -28.93
CA THR A 329 -0.73 20.95 -29.47
C THR A 329 -1.05 21.82 -30.68
N GLU A 330 -0.10 22.62 -31.16
CA GLU A 330 -0.21 23.36 -32.41
C GLU A 330 0.19 22.47 -33.60
N VAL A 331 -0.78 22.02 -34.37
CA VAL A 331 -0.59 21.28 -35.63
C VAL A 331 -0.83 22.23 -36.78
#